data_7e81efc543c8f602d138f3d5896b9983
#
_entry.id   7e81efc543c8f602d138f3d5896b9983
#
_cell.length_a   1.000
_cell.length_b   1.000
_cell.length_c   1.000
_cell.angle_alpha   90.00
_cell.angle_beta   90.00
_cell.angle_gamma   90.00
#
_symmetry.space_group_name_H-M   'P 1'
#
loop_
_entity.id
_entity.type
_entity.pdbx_description
1 polymer ?
#
loop_
_entity_poly.entity_id
_entity_poly.type
_entity_poly.pdbx_seq_one_letter_code
_entity_poly.pdbx_strand_id
1 'polypeptide(L)'
;MYKRQVWYDKKFKSLAYYSDDSNVIHEVGLEEHQKVYNNTGATILKGKPLYFSGNYTAGDVDVPTVGLADATDENAYNAQGLAASDIPNGAYGYCIISGQLSGVDTSALSANDNFFVGLGPGLVQNSSPLYPNYPMCLGWVVSSATDGILLVNQQNHSVKSFRVRTSAHVGSNLQVDGNLTVLGSTTSVSSADLTAGTPMFRLNEVMQLVKQAQRSRVQD
;
A
#
# COMPACT_ATOMS: atom_id res chain seq x y z
N MET A 1 -38.19 10.64 -4.73
CA MET A 1 -38.08 11.68 -3.68
C MET A 1 -36.87 11.33 -2.81
N TYR A 2 -35.75 11.99 -3.06
CA TYR A 2 -34.50 11.70 -2.31
C TYR A 2 -34.68 12.21 -0.88
N LYS A 3 -34.71 11.29 0.07
CA LYS A 3 -34.72 11.65 1.49
C LYS A 3 -33.28 12.05 1.89
N ARG A 4 -32.94 13.30 1.76
CA ARG A 4 -31.76 13.89 2.42
C ARG A 4 -32.08 13.96 3.91
N GLN A 5 -31.88 12.83 4.61
CA GLN A 5 -32.05 12.79 6.05
C GLN A 5 -30.70 12.98 6.70
N VAL A 6 -30.63 13.96 7.59
CA VAL A 6 -29.53 14.16 8.52
C VAL A 6 -30.09 13.79 9.89
N TRP A 7 -29.41 12.94 10.64
CA TRP A 7 -29.82 12.52 11.97
C TRP A 7 -28.63 12.39 12.90
N TYR A 8 -28.92 12.34 14.20
CA TYR A 8 -27.93 11.99 15.22
C TYR A 8 -27.92 10.47 15.41
N ASP A 9 -26.80 9.84 15.09
CA ASP A 9 -26.59 8.41 15.35
C ASP A 9 -26.23 8.20 16.82
N LYS A 10 -27.10 7.51 17.55
CA LYS A 10 -26.88 7.24 18.98
C LYS A 10 -25.81 6.19 19.23
N LYS A 11 -25.54 5.31 18.27
CA LYS A 11 -24.53 4.24 18.37
C LYS A 11 -23.12 4.84 18.28
N PHE A 12 -22.88 5.66 17.27
CA PHE A 12 -21.59 6.31 17.03
C PHE A 12 -21.47 7.69 17.70
N LYS A 13 -22.60 8.21 18.24
CA LYS A 13 -22.68 9.56 18.86
C LYS A 13 -22.22 10.67 17.94
N SER A 14 -22.54 10.55 16.66
CA SER A 14 -22.18 11.46 15.60
C SER A 14 -23.37 11.95 14.81
N LEU A 15 -23.19 12.98 14.02
CA LEU A 15 -24.16 13.41 13.01
C LEU A 15 -23.99 12.54 11.79
N ALA A 16 -25.07 11.96 11.27
CA ALA A 16 -25.04 11.09 10.11
C ALA A 16 -25.98 11.58 9.00
N TYR A 17 -25.67 11.23 7.77
CA TYR A 17 -26.53 11.47 6.62
C TYR A 17 -26.35 10.38 5.55
N TYR A 18 -27.39 10.16 4.74
CA TYR A 18 -27.26 9.35 3.54
C TYR A 18 -26.61 10.14 2.42
N SER A 19 -25.71 9.49 1.69
CA SER A 19 -25.22 9.99 0.40
C SER A 19 -26.32 9.91 -0.68
N ASP A 20 -25.99 10.17 -1.94
CA ASP A 20 -26.85 9.87 -3.08
C ASP A 20 -26.98 8.34 -3.32
N ASP A 21 -26.06 7.54 -2.80
CA ASP A 21 -26.21 6.09 -2.62
C ASP A 21 -26.78 5.80 -1.22
N SER A 22 -28.03 5.30 -1.16
CA SER A 22 -28.70 4.99 0.11
C SER A 22 -28.06 3.85 0.91
N ASN A 23 -27.07 3.15 0.32
CA ASN A 23 -26.30 2.10 1.00
C ASN A 23 -25.06 2.65 1.72
N VAL A 24 -24.76 3.94 1.53
CA VAL A 24 -23.62 4.60 2.18
C VAL A 24 -24.11 5.66 3.14
N ILE A 25 -23.87 5.42 4.42
CA ILE A 25 -24.09 6.37 5.52
C ILE A 25 -22.76 7.06 5.79
N HIS A 26 -22.80 8.38 5.87
CA HIS A 26 -21.63 9.18 6.27
C HIS A 26 -21.77 9.60 7.72
N GLU A 27 -20.85 9.15 8.56
CA GLU A 27 -20.71 9.58 9.95
C GLU A 27 -19.76 10.77 10.01
N VAL A 28 -20.32 11.96 10.28
CA VAL A 28 -19.56 13.22 10.21
C VAL A 28 -18.41 13.23 11.22
N GLY A 29 -17.18 13.37 10.71
CA GLY A 29 -15.96 13.40 11.53
C GLY A 29 -15.39 12.04 11.91
N LEU A 30 -16.04 10.93 11.51
CA LEU A 30 -15.56 9.57 11.76
C LEU A 30 -15.07 8.87 10.50
N GLU A 31 -15.56 9.28 9.33
CA GLU A 31 -15.28 8.64 8.05
C GLU A 31 -15.02 9.68 6.96
N GLU A 32 -14.12 9.34 6.06
CA GLU A 32 -13.87 10.07 4.81
C GLU A 32 -14.23 9.20 3.62
N HIS A 33 -15.06 9.75 2.72
CA HIS A 33 -15.48 9.10 1.50
C HIS A 33 -15.14 9.96 0.28
N GLN A 34 -14.63 9.31 -0.77
CA GLN A 34 -14.45 9.89 -2.09
C GLN A 34 -15.50 9.35 -3.04
N LYS A 35 -16.24 10.22 -3.72
CA LYS A 35 -17.13 9.81 -4.81
C LYS A 35 -16.27 9.36 -5.99
N VAL A 36 -16.64 8.22 -6.58
CA VAL A 36 -15.88 7.57 -7.65
C VAL A 36 -16.83 7.07 -8.76
N TYR A 37 -16.27 6.74 -9.92
CA TYR A 37 -17.01 6.14 -11.03
C TYR A 37 -16.39 4.79 -11.41
N ASN A 38 -17.23 3.76 -11.52
CA ASN A 38 -16.81 2.43 -11.95
C ASN A 38 -16.97 2.26 -13.46
N ASN A 39 -15.85 2.10 -14.17
CA ASN A 39 -15.80 1.79 -15.60
C ASN A 39 -15.05 0.47 -15.89
N THR A 40 -14.98 -0.45 -14.93
CA THR A 40 -14.20 -1.69 -15.03
C THR A 40 -14.85 -2.76 -15.93
N GLY A 41 -16.09 -2.58 -16.33
CA GLY A 41 -16.88 -3.58 -17.09
C GLY A 41 -17.66 -4.55 -16.18
N ALA A 42 -17.45 -4.54 -14.87
CA ALA A 42 -18.12 -5.41 -13.90
C ALA A 42 -18.53 -4.64 -12.63
N THR A 43 -19.45 -5.19 -11.84
CA THR A 43 -19.77 -4.65 -10.53
C THR A 43 -18.60 -4.85 -9.57
N ILE A 44 -18.19 -3.78 -8.91
CA ILE A 44 -17.24 -3.81 -7.80
C ILE A 44 -18.02 -4.07 -6.53
N LEU A 45 -17.69 -5.11 -5.79
CA LEU A 45 -18.37 -5.45 -4.54
C LEU A 45 -17.83 -4.63 -3.37
N LYS A 46 -18.66 -4.40 -2.37
CA LYS A 46 -18.31 -3.75 -1.10
C LYS A 46 -17.07 -4.37 -0.46
N GLY A 47 -16.20 -3.54 0.11
CA GLY A 47 -14.97 -3.98 0.78
C GLY A 47 -13.79 -4.29 -0.15
N LYS A 48 -13.96 -4.22 -1.47
CA LYS A 48 -12.87 -4.41 -2.43
C LYS A 48 -11.92 -3.22 -2.42
N PRO A 49 -10.59 -3.42 -2.38
CA PRO A 49 -9.61 -2.34 -2.47
C PRO A 49 -9.59 -1.72 -3.86
N LEU A 50 -9.57 -0.38 -3.89
CA LEU A 50 -9.68 0.43 -5.09
C LEU A 50 -8.46 1.29 -5.29
N TYR A 51 -7.91 1.32 -6.51
CA TYR A 51 -6.97 2.35 -6.93
C TYR A 51 -7.63 3.33 -7.92
N PHE A 52 -7.14 4.56 -8.00
CA PHE A 52 -7.64 5.53 -8.97
C PHE A 52 -6.97 5.30 -10.32
N SER A 53 -7.77 4.95 -11.33
CA SER A 53 -7.32 4.56 -12.66
C SER A 53 -7.37 5.69 -13.69
N GLY A 54 -8.01 6.81 -13.36
CA GLY A 54 -8.19 7.97 -14.24
C GLY A 54 -9.29 8.89 -13.74
N ASN A 55 -9.93 9.60 -14.65
CA ASN A 55 -11.07 10.46 -14.33
C ASN A 55 -12.25 10.21 -15.27
N TYR A 56 -13.43 10.52 -14.79
CA TYR A 56 -14.68 10.54 -15.55
C TYR A 56 -15.32 11.91 -15.41
N THR A 57 -15.58 12.56 -16.55
CA THR A 57 -16.22 13.87 -16.61
C THR A 57 -17.66 13.73 -17.09
N ALA A 58 -18.61 14.19 -16.30
CA ALA A 58 -20.02 14.29 -16.69
C ALA A 58 -20.56 15.68 -16.38
N GLY A 59 -20.74 16.47 -17.42
CA GLY A 59 -21.08 17.90 -17.28
C GLY A 59 -19.92 18.65 -16.61
N ASP A 60 -20.21 19.36 -15.51
CA ASP A 60 -19.23 20.16 -14.77
C ASP A 60 -18.60 19.40 -13.58
N VAL A 61 -18.79 18.06 -13.51
CA VAL A 61 -18.30 17.25 -12.39
C VAL A 61 -17.28 16.24 -12.86
N ASP A 62 -16.05 16.37 -12.34
CA ASP A 62 -14.98 15.39 -12.49
C ASP A 62 -14.91 14.50 -11.25
N VAL A 63 -14.91 13.19 -11.47
CA VAL A 63 -14.69 12.21 -10.41
C VAL A 63 -13.63 11.20 -10.84
N PRO A 64 -12.82 10.66 -9.91
CA PRO A 64 -11.88 9.61 -10.26
C PRO A 64 -12.61 8.35 -10.71
N THR A 65 -12.09 7.71 -11.77
CA THR A 65 -12.42 6.33 -12.10
C THR A 65 -11.62 5.39 -11.24
N VAL A 66 -12.18 4.21 -10.96
CA VAL A 66 -11.53 3.22 -10.10
C VAL A 66 -11.33 1.89 -10.80
N GLY A 67 -10.26 1.21 -10.40
CA GLY A 67 -9.99 -0.19 -10.68
C GLY A 67 -9.79 -0.98 -9.38
N LEU A 68 -9.80 -2.31 -9.48
CA LEU A 68 -9.49 -3.20 -8.36
C LEU A 68 -7.99 -3.20 -8.09
N ALA A 69 -7.58 -2.86 -6.87
CA ALA A 69 -6.18 -2.86 -6.52
C ALA A 69 -5.61 -4.29 -6.47
N ASP A 70 -4.33 -4.41 -6.87
CA ASP A 70 -3.61 -5.67 -6.99
C ASP A 70 -2.14 -5.49 -6.60
N ALA A 71 -1.69 -6.20 -5.58
CA ALA A 71 -0.31 -6.10 -5.12
C ALA A 71 0.73 -6.70 -6.09
N THR A 72 0.30 -7.41 -7.12
CA THR A 72 1.19 -7.97 -8.15
C THR A 72 1.44 -7.00 -9.32
N ASP A 73 0.67 -5.90 -9.40
CA ASP A 73 0.75 -4.92 -10.47
C ASP A 73 1.27 -3.56 -9.95
N GLU A 74 2.42 -3.11 -10.46
CA GLU A 74 3.03 -1.83 -10.08
C GLU A 74 2.16 -0.60 -10.37
N ASN A 75 1.18 -0.71 -11.25
CA ASN A 75 0.26 0.38 -11.60
C ASN A 75 -1.04 0.33 -10.81
N ALA A 76 -1.36 -0.80 -10.16
CA ALA A 76 -2.63 -1.03 -9.48
C ALA A 76 -2.49 -1.28 -7.96
N TYR A 77 -1.28 -1.46 -7.40
CA TYR A 77 -1.11 -1.78 -5.98
C TYR A 77 -1.51 -0.66 -5.03
N ASN A 78 -1.40 0.60 -5.48
CA ASN A 78 -1.58 1.78 -4.64
C ASN A 78 -3.06 2.08 -4.41
N ALA A 79 -3.71 1.27 -3.59
CA ALA A 79 -5.11 1.45 -3.24
C ALA A 79 -5.35 2.77 -2.52
N GLN A 80 -6.44 3.44 -2.87
CA GLN A 80 -6.87 4.70 -2.24
C GLN A 80 -7.95 4.48 -1.17
N GLY A 81 -8.46 3.28 -1.05
CA GLY A 81 -9.47 2.90 -0.07
C GLY A 81 -10.21 1.64 -0.46
N LEU A 82 -11.36 1.43 0.14
CA LEU A 82 -12.25 0.31 -0.12
C LEU A 82 -13.58 0.79 -0.70
N ALA A 83 -14.24 -0.03 -1.51
CA ALA A 83 -15.61 0.22 -1.94
C ALA A 83 -16.55 0.24 -0.71
N ALA A 84 -17.23 1.36 -0.47
CA ALA A 84 -18.13 1.53 0.68
C ALA A 84 -19.47 0.76 0.50
N SER A 85 -19.88 0.54 -0.75
CA SER A 85 -21.00 -0.29 -1.17
C SER A 85 -20.66 -1.03 -2.46
N ASP A 86 -21.58 -1.86 -2.97
CA ASP A 86 -21.46 -2.39 -4.32
C ASP A 86 -21.59 -1.25 -5.33
N ILE A 87 -20.68 -1.19 -6.31
CA ILE A 87 -20.67 -0.16 -7.35
C ILE A 87 -20.87 -0.84 -8.71
N PRO A 88 -22.07 -0.75 -9.30
CA PRO A 88 -22.32 -1.31 -10.63
C PRO A 88 -21.43 -0.69 -11.70
N ASN A 89 -21.13 -1.44 -12.76
CA ASN A 89 -20.41 -0.88 -13.91
C ASN A 89 -21.19 0.28 -14.53
N GLY A 90 -20.50 1.34 -14.90
CA GLY A 90 -21.11 2.55 -15.45
C GLY A 90 -21.84 3.41 -14.43
N ALA A 91 -21.65 3.19 -13.12
CA ALA A 91 -22.30 3.93 -12.05
C ALA A 91 -21.30 4.67 -11.14
N TYR A 92 -21.83 5.68 -10.47
CA TYR A 92 -21.14 6.31 -9.35
C TYR A 92 -21.25 5.46 -8.09
N GLY A 93 -20.25 5.56 -7.22
CA GLY A 93 -20.23 4.98 -5.89
C GLY A 93 -19.29 5.74 -4.97
N TYR A 94 -18.98 5.15 -3.83
CA TYR A 94 -18.11 5.76 -2.83
C TYR A 94 -16.95 4.82 -2.46
N CYS A 95 -15.77 5.41 -2.40
CA CYS A 95 -14.57 4.80 -1.81
C CYS A 95 -14.39 5.36 -0.40
N ILE A 96 -14.38 4.51 0.63
CA ILE A 96 -13.99 4.93 1.98
C ILE A 96 -12.46 4.99 2.04
N ILE A 97 -11.94 6.19 2.36
CA ILE A 97 -10.51 6.50 2.43
C ILE A 97 -10.00 6.32 3.85
N SER A 98 -10.81 6.70 4.82
CA SER A 98 -10.51 6.60 6.25
C SER A 98 -11.78 6.38 7.05
N GLY A 99 -11.70 5.58 8.11
CA GLY A 99 -12.83 5.30 9.01
C GLY A 99 -13.23 3.83 9.03
N GLN A 100 -14.39 3.56 9.63
CA GLN A 100 -14.87 2.21 9.85
C GLN A 100 -15.78 1.73 8.71
N LEU A 101 -15.46 0.58 8.12
CA LEU A 101 -16.33 -0.11 7.15
C LEU A 101 -16.87 -1.39 7.79
N SER A 102 -18.18 -1.41 8.02
CA SER A 102 -18.90 -2.56 8.59
C SER A 102 -19.63 -3.35 7.50
N GLY A 103 -20.01 -4.60 7.78
CA GLY A 103 -20.77 -5.42 6.85
C GLY A 103 -19.94 -5.90 5.64
N VAL A 104 -18.71 -6.29 5.90
CA VAL A 104 -17.78 -6.90 4.93
C VAL A 104 -17.44 -8.30 5.39
N ASP A 105 -17.42 -9.26 4.47
CA ASP A 105 -16.91 -10.59 4.81
C ASP A 105 -15.39 -10.54 5.07
N THR A 106 -15.04 -10.63 6.34
CA THR A 106 -13.66 -10.65 6.84
C THR A 106 -13.29 -12.01 7.45
N SER A 107 -14.08 -13.06 7.19
CA SER A 107 -13.88 -14.40 7.78
C SER A 107 -12.53 -15.03 7.40
N ALA A 108 -11.96 -14.62 6.27
CA ALA A 108 -10.61 -15.03 5.83
C ALA A 108 -9.48 -14.20 6.45
N LEU A 109 -9.80 -13.16 7.23
CA LEU A 109 -8.84 -12.27 7.89
C LEU A 109 -8.81 -12.55 9.40
N SER A 110 -7.67 -12.27 10.03
CA SER A 110 -7.51 -12.39 11.48
C SER A 110 -7.89 -11.09 12.17
N ALA A 111 -8.75 -11.16 13.19
CA ALA A 111 -9.09 -10.00 14.03
C ALA A 111 -7.84 -9.49 14.77
N ASN A 112 -7.78 -8.18 14.97
CA ASN A 112 -6.66 -7.46 15.59
C ASN A 112 -5.34 -7.48 14.79
N ASP A 113 -5.39 -7.85 13.51
CA ASP A 113 -4.25 -7.78 12.59
C ASP A 113 -4.40 -6.65 11.57
N ASN A 114 -3.29 -6.22 10.99
CA ASN A 114 -3.31 -5.40 9.79
C ASN A 114 -3.83 -6.21 8.60
N PHE A 115 -4.41 -5.53 7.63
CA PHE A 115 -4.74 -6.13 6.34
C PHE A 115 -4.16 -5.30 5.19
N PHE A 116 -3.86 -5.98 4.10
CA PHE A 116 -3.11 -5.47 2.96
C PHE A 116 -3.85 -5.75 1.67
N VAL A 117 -3.49 -5.02 0.60
CA VAL A 117 -3.86 -5.42 -0.76
C VAL A 117 -3.30 -6.81 -1.03
N GLY A 118 -4.14 -7.71 -1.54
CA GLY A 118 -3.79 -9.10 -1.79
C GLY A 118 -3.11 -9.33 -3.15
N LEU A 119 -2.67 -10.56 -3.36
CA LEU A 119 -2.04 -11.01 -4.60
C LEU A 119 -3.09 -11.36 -5.65
N GLY A 120 -3.67 -10.34 -6.28
CA GLY A 120 -4.70 -10.42 -7.29
C GLY A 120 -5.74 -9.30 -7.18
N PRO A 121 -6.44 -8.97 -8.29
CA PRO A 121 -7.36 -7.83 -8.35
C PRO A 121 -8.46 -7.91 -7.29
N GLY A 122 -8.57 -6.88 -6.46
CA GLY A 122 -9.61 -6.77 -5.45
C GLY A 122 -9.50 -7.75 -4.28
N LEU A 123 -8.37 -8.40 -4.10
CA LEU A 123 -8.13 -9.27 -2.94
C LEU A 123 -7.53 -8.50 -1.77
N VAL A 124 -7.77 -9.02 -0.57
CA VAL A 124 -7.15 -8.55 0.68
C VAL A 124 -6.56 -9.74 1.45
N GLN A 125 -5.51 -9.49 2.25
CA GLN A 125 -4.83 -10.52 3.03
C GLN A 125 -4.24 -9.95 4.33
N ASN A 126 -3.95 -10.81 5.34
CA ASN A 126 -3.34 -10.37 6.62
C ASN A 126 -1.83 -10.16 6.52
N SER A 127 -1.14 -10.91 5.68
CA SER A 127 0.31 -10.79 5.55
C SER A 127 0.69 -9.70 4.53
N SER A 128 1.72 -8.93 4.85
CA SER A 128 2.29 -8.00 3.87
C SER A 128 2.82 -8.77 2.65
N PRO A 129 2.46 -8.39 1.42
CA PRO A 129 3.07 -8.96 0.21
C PRO A 129 4.58 -8.85 0.25
N LEU A 130 5.27 -9.94 -0.10
CA LEU A 130 6.73 -9.99 -0.17
C LEU A 130 7.19 -9.63 -1.59
N TYR A 131 8.42 -9.14 -1.71
CA TYR A 131 9.07 -8.94 -3.00
C TYR A 131 8.90 -10.19 -3.91
N PRO A 132 8.59 -10.01 -5.22
CA PRO A 132 8.57 -8.77 -6.00
C PRO A 132 7.25 -7.98 -5.94
N ASN A 133 6.29 -8.34 -5.10
CA ASN A 133 5.00 -7.68 -5.00
C ASN A 133 5.09 -6.36 -4.18
N TYR A 134 4.06 -5.55 -4.30
CA TYR A 134 4.01 -4.20 -3.75
C TYR A 134 3.16 -4.16 -2.47
N PRO A 135 3.78 -4.01 -1.27
CA PRO A 135 3.04 -3.97 -0.01
C PRO A 135 2.26 -2.66 0.13
N MET A 136 0.96 -2.75 0.33
CA MET A 136 0.08 -1.63 0.66
C MET A 136 -0.81 -2.04 1.83
N CYS A 137 -0.55 -1.47 3.00
CA CYS A 137 -1.40 -1.65 4.18
C CYS A 137 -2.66 -0.81 4.03
N LEU A 138 -3.81 -1.42 4.21
CA LEU A 138 -5.12 -0.78 4.09
C LEU A 138 -5.71 -0.37 5.44
N GLY A 139 -5.24 -0.98 6.52
CA GLY A 139 -5.72 -0.68 7.87
C GLY A 139 -5.71 -1.90 8.79
N TRP A 140 -6.75 -2.00 9.60
CA TRP A 140 -6.86 -2.92 10.72
C TRP A 140 -8.16 -3.72 10.69
N VAL A 141 -8.11 -5.01 10.99
CA VAL A 141 -9.30 -5.88 11.12
C VAL A 141 -9.86 -5.77 12.54
N VAL A 142 -10.98 -5.09 12.70
CA VAL A 142 -11.62 -4.92 14.01
C VAL A 142 -12.34 -6.19 14.45
N SER A 143 -13.08 -6.81 13.52
CA SER A 143 -13.73 -8.10 13.76
C SER A 143 -13.65 -9.00 12.55
N SER A 144 -13.37 -10.30 12.74
CA SER A 144 -13.35 -11.33 11.73
C SER A 144 -14.68 -12.10 11.78
N ALA A 145 -15.51 -11.91 10.74
CA ALA A 145 -16.82 -12.53 10.58
C ALA A 145 -17.30 -12.40 9.13
N THR A 146 -18.38 -13.08 8.77
CA THR A 146 -19.09 -12.89 7.48
C THR A 146 -19.73 -11.51 7.38
N ASP A 147 -19.97 -10.84 8.50
CA ASP A 147 -20.46 -9.47 8.64
C ASP A 147 -19.46 -8.70 9.54
N GLY A 148 -18.20 -8.68 9.14
CA GLY A 148 -17.10 -8.13 9.91
C GLY A 148 -16.91 -6.63 9.75
N ILE A 149 -15.87 -6.13 10.41
CA ILE A 149 -15.56 -4.69 10.50
C ILE A 149 -14.09 -4.46 10.19
N LEU A 150 -13.84 -3.53 9.28
CA LEU A 150 -12.51 -3.02 8.95
C LEU A 150 -12.37 -1.57 9.41
N LEU A 151 -11.23 -1.20 9.96
CA LEU A 151 -10.83 0.19 10.15
C LEU A 151 -9.86 0.55 9.03
N VAL A 152 -10.31 1.38 8.10
CA VAL A 152 -9.51 1.82 6.96
C VAL A 152 -8.59 2.95 7.41
N ASN A 153 -7.30 2.76 7.21
CA ASN A 153 -6.25 3.73 7.48
C ASN A 153 -5.02 3.35 6.64
N GLN A 154 -4.96 3.86 5.44
CA GLN A 154 -3.98 3.44 4.44
C GLN A 154 -2.55 3.84 4.83
N GLN A 155 -1.61 2.92 4.66
CA GLN A 155 -0.19 3.16 4.85
C GLN A 155 0.58 2.54 3.68
N ASN A 156 1.09 3.39 2.80
CA ASN A 156 1.92 2.92 1.71
C ASN A 156 3.33 2.59 2.21
N HIS A 157 3.68 1.31 2.21
CA HIS A 157 5.00 0.82 2.60
C HIS A 157 5.97 0.69 1.39
N SER A 158 5.45 0.90 0.17
CA SER A 158 6.26 0.90 -1.05
C SER A 158 6.48 2.34 -1.54
N VAL A 159 7.72 2.77 -1.63
CA VAL A 159 8.09 4.11 -2.10
C VAL A 159 9.00 4.03 -3.32
N LYS A 160 8.72 4.82 -4.36
CA LYS A 160 9.56 4.88 -5.58
C LYS A 160 10.95 5.50 -5.29
N SER A 161 11.06 6.37 -4.29
CA SER A 161 12.33 6.94 -3.85
C SER A 161 12.30 7.24 -2.36
N PHE A 162 13.39 6.94 -1.68
CA PHE A 162 13.56 7.18 -0.26
C PHE A 162 14.83 8.02 -0.02
N ARG A 163 14.68 9.15 0.68
CA ARG A 163 15.78 10.05 1.01
C ARG A 163 15.86 10.29 2.50
N VAL A 164 16.99 9.96 3.11
CA VAL A 164 17.30 10.27 4.50
C VAL A 164 18.33 11.40 4.55
N ARG A 165 18.07 12.44 5.34
CA ARG A 165 18.94 13.61 5.41
C ARG A 165 20.15 13.42 6.31
N THR A 166 20.06 12.56 7.32
CA THR A 166 21.11 12.36 8.31
C THR A 166 21.61 10.92 8.35
N SER A 167 20.80 9.99 8.84
CA SER A 167 21.18 8.57 8.97
C SER A 167 19.96 7.67 8.81
N ALA A 168 20.17 6.47 8.26
CA ALA A 168 19.23 5.37 8.26
C ALA A 168 19.81 4.21 9.06
N HIS A 169 18.99 3.59 9.93
CA HIS A 169 19.33 2.37 10.64
C HIS A 169 18.42 1.24 10.15
N VAL A 170 19.04 0.15 9.70
CA VAL A 170 18.32 -1.07 9.30
C VAL A 170 18.58 -2.11 10.38
N GLY A 171 17.56 -2.41 11.20
CA GLY A 171 17.68 -3.30 12.36
C GLY A 171 17.84 -4.78 12.03
N SER A 172 17.70 -5.16 10.74
CA SER A 172 17.89 -6.52 10.24
C SER A 172 18.66 -6.48 8.92
N ASN A 173 18.15 -7.09 7.86
CA ASN A 173 18.84 -7.17 6.57
C ASN A 173 18.43 -6.01 5.65
N LEU A 174 19.40 -5.44 4.92
CA LEU A 174 19.17 -4.58 3.77
C LEU A 174 19.43 -5.40 2.51
N GLN A 175 18.38 -5.59 1.68
CA GLN A 175 18.50 -6.17 0.35
C GLN A 175 18.47 -5.04 -0.69
N VAL A 176 19.41 -5.06 -1.61
CA VAL A 176 19.49 -4.15 -2.76
C VAL A 176 19.49 -4.99 -4.03
N ASP A 177 18.40 -4.98 -4.78
CA ASP A 177 18.24 -5.80 -6.01
C ASP A 177 18.92 -5.18 -7.23
N GLY A 178 19.38 -3.94 -7.10
CA GLY A 178 20.12 -3.20 -8.13
C GLY A 178 21.54 -2.85 -7.68
N ASN A 179 22.02 -1.70 -8.14
CA ASN A 179 23.35 -1.21 -7.80
C ASN A 179 23.33 -0.47 -6.46
N LEU A 180 24.20 -0.85 -5.53
CA LEU A 180 24.51 -0.06 -4.34
C LEU A 180 25.69 0.86 -4.66
N THR A 181 25.46 2.19 -4.65
CA THR A 181 26.52 3.19 -4.77
C THR A 181 26.75 3.86 -3.43
N VAL A 182 27.94 3.71 -2.85
CA VAL A 182 28.33 4.36 -1.61
C VAL A 182 29.30 5.48 -1.94
N LEU A 183 28.87 6.74 -1.73
CA LEU A 183 29.68 7.95 -1.93
C LEU A 183 30.16 8.45 -0.57
N GLY A 184 31.38 8.15 -0.20
CA GLY A 184 31.95 8.59 1.07
C GLY A 184 33.34 8.04 1.32
N SER A 185 34.06 8.65 2.26
CA SER A 185 35.48 8.31 2.56
C SER A 185 35.64 7.16 3.55
N THR A 186 34.55 6.68 4.18
CA THR A 186 34.68 5.64 5.22
C THR A 186 33.57 4.62 5.05
N THR A 187 33.87 3.53 4.40
CA THR A 187 33.01 2.36 4.35
C THR A 187 33.71 1.21 5.02
N SER A 188 33.26 0.80 6.20
CA SER A 188 33.68 -0.47 6.80
C SER A 188 32.62 -1.52 6.53
N VAL A 189 32.97 -2.53 5.75
CA VAL A 189 32.15 -3.74 5.61
C VAL A 189 32.80 -4.78 6.52
N SER A 190 32.22 -5.00 7.69
CA SER A 190 32.60 -6.11 8.57
C SER A 190 31.75 -7.31 8.21
N SER A 191 32.25 -8.20 7.38
CA SER A 191 31.55 -9.44 7.04
C SER A 191 32.49 -10.62 7.24
N ALA A 192 32.02 -11.64 7.96
CA ALA A 192 32.71 -12.93 8.04
C ALA A 192 32.55 -13.73 6.72
N ASP A 193 31.52 -13.46 5.93
CA ASP A 193 31.23 -14.17 4.69
C ASP A 193 30.83 -13.19 3.58
N LEU A 194 31.79 -12.75 2.79
CA LEU A 194 31.55 -12.04 1.54
C LEU A 194 31.46 -13.08 0.42
N THR A 195 30.26 -13.65 0.18
CA THR A 195 30.04 -14.59 -0.93
C THR A 195 29.78 -13.80 -2.21
N ALA A 196 30.78 -13.61 -3.05
CA ALA A 196 30.64 -13.02 -4.37
C ALA A 196 30.33 -14.10 -5.41
N GLY A 197 29.10 -14.15 -5.86
CA GLY A 197 28.70 -15.01 -7.01
C GLY A 197 29.12 -14.44 -8.35
N THR A 198 30.34 -14.62 -8.78
CA THR A 198 31.09 -14.07 -9.93
C THR A 198 31.81 -12.75 -9.65
N PRO A 199 33.13 -12.78 -9.66
CA PRO A 199 33.91 -11.69 -9.10
C PRO A 199 34.25 -10.63 -10.14
N MET A 200 33.75 -9.43 -9.93
CA MET A 200 34.45 -8.25 -10.37
C MET A 200 34.63 -7.27 -9.21
N PHE A 201 35.29 -7.72 -8.14
CA PHE A 201 35.91 -6.76 -7.25
C PHE A 201 37.17 -6.23 -7.95
N ARG A 202 37.10 -5.04 -8.51
CA ARG A 202 38.29 -4.26 -8.82
C ARG A 202 38.81 -3.67 -7.52
N LEU A 203 39.51 -4.47 -6.73
CA LEU A 203 40.32 -4.04 -5.60
C LEU A 203 41.59 -3.37 -6.16
N ASN A 204 41.45 -2.16 -6.70
CA ASN A 204 42.61 -1.40 -7.17
C ASN A 204 43.65 -1.13 -6.09
N GLU A 205 43.25 -1.13 -4.81
CA GLU A 205 44.18 -0.86 -3.69
C GLU A 205 44.92 -2.09 -3.19
N VAL A 206 44.28 -3.27 -3.13
CA VAL A 206 44.97 -4.50 -2.70
C VAL A 206 46.07 -4.91 -3.70
N MET A 207 45.83 -4.69 -4.98
CA MET A 207 46.86 -4.93 -6.00
C MET A 207 48.05 -3.97 -5.88
N GLN A 208 47.86 -2.74 -5.40
CA GLN A 208 48.94 -1.80 -5.12
C GLN A 208 49.79 -2.24 -3.90
N LEU A 209 49.11 -2.68 -2.84
CA LEU A 209 49.79 -3.18 -1.63
C LEU A 209 50.59 -4.48 -1.87
N VAL A 210 50.03 -5.41 -2.67
CA VAL A 210 50.74 -6.64 -3.06
C VAL A 210 51.94 -6.34 -3.94
N LYS A 211 51.87 -5.39 -4.87
CA LYS A 211 52.99 -4.94 -5.68
C LYS A 211 54.08 -4.23 -4.86
N GLN A 212 53.71 -3.49 -3.83
CA GLN A 212 54.64 -2.83 -2.92
C GLN A 212 55.35 -3.84 -2.03
N ALA A 213 54.64 -4.83 -1.47
CA ALA A 213 55.24 -5.91 -0.68
C ALA A 213 56.15 -6.85 -1.49
N GLN A 214 55.88 -7.04 -2.78
CA GLN A 214 56.80 -7.80 -3.67
C GLN A 214 58.06 -7.03 -4.04
N ARG A 215 57.98 -5.68 -4.16
CA ARG A 215 59.18 -4.87 -4.42
C ARG A 215 60.12 -4.76 -3.23
N SER A 216 59.64 -4.78 -2.01
CA SER A 216 60.49 -4.77 -0.79
C SER A 216 61.23 -6.09 -0.56
N ARG A 217 60.71 -7.23 -1.10
CA ARG A 217 61.38 -8.55 -0.99
C ARG A 217 62.47 -8.83 -2.04
N VAL A 218 62.61 -7.96 -3.02
CA VAL A 218 63.62 -8.12 -4.10
C VAL A 218 64.84 -7.21 -3.86
N GLN A 219 64.82 -6.40 -2.79
CA GLN A 219 65.94 -5.49 -2.43
C GLN A 219 66.75 -5.94 -1.20
N ASP A 220 66.43 -7.08 -0.61
CA ASP A 220 67.21 -7.81 0.36
C ASP A 220 67.86 -9.08 -0.28
#